data_afd3655129e94729e9f3ee4502c99a90
#
_entry.id   afd3655129e94729e9f3ee4502c99a90
#
_cell.length_a   1.000
_cell.length_b   1.000
_cell.length_c   1.000
_cell.angle_alpha   90.00
_cell.angle_beta   90.00
_cell.angle_gamma   90.00
#
_symmetry.space_group_name_H-M   'P 1'
#
loop_
_entity.id
_entity.type
_entity.pdbx_description
1 polymer ?
#
loop_
_entity_poly.entity_id
_entity_poly.type
_entity_poly.pdbx_seq_one_letter_code
_entity_poly.pdbx_strand_id
1 'polypeptide(L)'
;ENNNADLPTEKTLKSELADAQKLPDGDEKTNNVVTIQASLDFLQQIQTQQKNNNDLQDTLIDADSEIQKNSADLQNLKKQLSTPNNTDYASQSLATLQAQLEKLTNQQQDAQSALSAVNTQLAGQSSVSERAQTALTDNVKRTQELNQKLADPTTSSLLKQQIQLELQLIELKNAYNQILLKNSDQFTVLYQSRYDLLNTRVQALQKQIAAIQDVINQKNLAKTQNQVEQAQQQSQNVEQNPLIQKELNLNAQLSQYLLEQTEKTNTLTQDELRMRNVLDNLTQTQRTIDEQISALQGTLVLSRIIQQQKQKLPTNLNIQGLSKQIADLRVQIFDITQKRNELYDIDAYISKIEQNENKSFTPAEKAQLTNLLTERRKVASDLIKSLNNQLNLTISLELTQQQITQISDQIQSKLDQQSFWVKSNNPINLDWI
;
A
#
# COMPACT_ATOMS: atom_id res chain seq x y z
N GLU A 1 -48.89 -7.33 18.96
CA GLU A 1 -49.14 -8.75 18.66
C GLU A 1 -48.12 -9.19 17.64
N ASN A 2 -47.15 -10.00 18.12
CA ASN A 2 -46.10 -10.56 17.29
C ASN A 2 -46.71 -11.59 16.35
N ASN A 3 -46.92 -11.26 15.12
CA ASN A 3 -47.10 -12.23 14.04
C ASN A 3 -45.71 -12.83 13.67
N ASN A 4 -45.20 -13.70 14.52
CA ASN A 4 -44.15 -14.67 14.12
C ASN A 4 -44.84 -15.77 13.30
N ALA A 5 -45.29 -15.46 12.08
CA ALA A 5 -45.49 -16.46 11.05
C ALA A 5 -44.11 -17.08 10.78
N ASP A 6 -43.97 -18.40 10.97
CA ASP A 6 -42.71 -19.10 10.70
C ASP A 6 -42.23 -18.78 9.28
N LEU A 7 -41.16 -18.00 9.20
CA LEU A 7 -40.53 -17.66 7.92
C LEU A 7 -40.04 -18.93 7.24
N PRO A 8 -40.16 -19.06 5.92
CA PRO A 8 -39.71 -20.24 5.21
C PRO A 8 -38.21 -20.44 5.37
N THR A 9 -37.79 -21.67 5.58
CA THR A 9 -36.38 -22.03 5.68
C THR A 9 -35.76 -22.20 4.29
N GLU A 10 -34.44 -22.09 4.18
CA GLU A 10 -33.74 -22.34 2.92
C GLU A 10 -34.04 -23.73 2.34
N LYS A 11 -34.19 -24.74 3.20
CA LYS A 11 -34.53 -26.10 2.81
C LYS A 11 -35.94 -26.18 2.22
N THR A 12 -36.91 -25.49 2.82
CA THR A 12 -38.27 -25.41 2.33
C THR A 12 -38.33 -24.73 0.97
N LEU A 13 -37.68 -23.59 0.81
CA LEU A 13 -37.63 -22.84 -0.46
C LEU A 13 -36.93 -23.63 -1.57
N LYS A 14 -35.87 -24.36 -1.29
CA LYS A 14 -35.20 -25.24 -2.26
C LYS A 14 -36.11 -26.41 -2.71
N SER A 15 -36.91 -26.96 -1.78
CA SER A 15 -37.88 -27.98 -2.13
C SER A 15 -39.01 -27.41 -3.02
N GLU A 16 -39.56 -26.27 -2.68
CA GLU A 16 -40.56 -25.55 -3.45
C GLU A 16 -40.04 -25.15 -4.82
N LEU A 17 -38.77 -24.76 -4.95
CA LEU A 17 -38.12 -24.46 -6.23
C LEU A 17 -38.03 -25.70 -7.10
N ALA A 18 -37.63 -26.84 -6.54
CA ALA A 18 -37.55 -28.09 -7.27
C ALA A 18 -38.95 -28.57 -7.77
N ASP A 19 -39.98 -28.33 -6.99
CA ASP A 19 -41.35 -28.66 -7.39
C ASP A 19 -41.87 -27.67 -8.45
N ALA A 20 -41.60 -26.37 -8.33
CA ALA A 20 -41.94 -25.38 -9.34
C ALA A 20 -41.25 -25.65 -10.69
N GLN A 21 -40.02 -26.15 -10.68
CA GLN A 21 -39.31 -26.54 -11.92
C GLN A 21 -39.90 -27.72 -12.65
N LYS A 22 -40.69 -28.58 -11.98
CA LYS A 22 -41.39 -29.71 -12.60
C LYS A 22 -42.71 -29.35 -13.28
N LEU A 23 -43.21 -28.12 -13.03
CA LEU A 23 -44.44 -27.65 -13.68
C LEU A 23 -44.28 -27.59 -15.20
N PRO A 24 -45.40 -27.70 -15.97
CA PRO A 24 -45.38 -27.49 -17.41
C PRO A 24 -44.86 -26.11 -17.79
N ASP A 25 -44.17 -26.00 -18.90
CA ASP A 25 -43.66 -24.72 -19.39
C ASP A 25 -44.78 -23.72 -19.64
N GLY A 26 -44.69 -22.55 -19.03
CA GLY A 26 -45.66 -21.49 -19.07
C GLY A 26 -45.42 -20.40 -18.02
N ASP A 27 -46.32 -19.41 -18.01
CA ASP A 27 -46.21 -18.25 -17.13
C ASP A 27 -46.25 -18.64 -15.65
N GLU A 28 -47.03 -19.66 -15.28
CA GLU A 28 -47.11 -20.12 -13.89
C GLU A 28 -45.77 -20.65 -13.39
N LYS A 29 -45.11 -21.54 -14.17
CA LYS A 29 -43.79 -22.07 -13.84
C LYS A 29 -42.79 -20.94 -13.72
N THR A 30 -42.76 -20.04 -14.69
CA THR A 30 -41.80 -18.91 -14.72
C THR A 30 -41.99 -18.01 -13.52
N ASN A 31 -43.22 -17.61 -13.17
CA ASN A 31 -43.54 -16.75 -12.06
C ASN A 31 -43.20 -17.42 -10.72
N ASN A 32 -43.52 -18.70 -10.54
CA ASN A 32 -43.20 -19.43 -9.31
C ASN A 32 -41.68 -19.57 -9.10
N VAL A 33 -40.93 -19.94 -10.15
CA VAL A 33 -39.46 -20.05 -10.08
C VAL A 33 -38.82 -18.71 -9.73
N VAL A 34 -39.21 -17.60 -10.37
CA VAL A 34 -38.70 -16.27 -10.10
C VAL A 34 -39.01 -15.84 -8.68
N THR A 35 -40.23 -16.06 -8.21
CA THR A 35 -40.65 -15.68 -6.83
C THR A 35 -39.88 -16.45 -5.77
N ILE A 36 -39.66 -17.76 -5.96
CA ILE A 36 -38.91 -18.58 -4.99
C ILE A 36 -37.44 -18.23 -5.03
N GLN A 37 -36.83 -17.96 -6.19
CA GLN A 37 -35.46 -17.50 -6.29
C GLN A 37 -35.25 -16.16 -5.56
N ALA A 38 -36.17 -15.21 -5.75
CA ALA A 38 -36.14 -13.94 -5.03
C ALA A 38 -36.27 -14.15 -3.51
N SER A 39 -37.09 -15.11 -3.07
CA SER A 39 -37.21 -15.48 -1.64
C SER A 39 -35.92 -16.04 -1.07
N LEU A 40 -35.19 -16.88 -1.83
CA LEU A 40 -33.87 -17.38 -1.44
C LEU A 40 -32.84 -16.24 -1.35
N ASP A 41 -32.85 -15.30 -2.28
CA ASP A 41 -31.99 -14.12 -2.22
C ASP A 41 -32.27 -13.24 -1.02
N PHE A 42 -33.55 -13.01 -0.66
CA PHE A 42 -33.91 -12.30 0.55
C PHE A 42 -33.43 -13.01 1.81
N LEU A 43 -33.55 -14.35 1.87
CA LEU A 43 -33.09 -15.11 3.01
C LEU A 43 -31.56 -14.97 3.21
N GLN A 44 -30.78 -15.01 2.14
CA GLN A 44 -29.35 -14.77 2.16
C GLN A 44 -29.01 -13.33 2.63
N GLN A 45 -29.76 -12.35 2.11
CA GLN A 45 -29.60 -10.95 2.52
C GLN A 45 -29.96 -10.75 4.02
N ILE A 46 -30.99 -11.44 4.53
CA ILE A 46 -31.35 -11.43 5.96
C ILE A 46 -30.20 -11.92 6.80
N GLN A 47 -29.60 -13.08 6.46
CA GLN A 47 -28.45 -13.64 7.21
C GLN A 47 -27.25 -12.67 7.21
N THR A 48 -26.97 -12.07 6.06
CA THR A 48 -25.89 -11.08 5.94
C THR A 48 -26.19 -9.83 6.77
N GLN A 49 -27.45 -9.33 6.72
CA GLN A 49 -27.85 -8.14 7.48
C GLN A 49 -27.84 -8.41 8.99
N GLN A 50 -28.26 -9.58 9.43
CA GLN A 50 -28.18 -9.98 10.86
C GLN A 50 -26.73 -9.93 11.35
N LYS A 51 -25.79 -10.49 10.55
CA LYS A 51 -24.37 -10.43 10.87
C LYS A 51 -23.90 -8.98 10.95
N ASN A 52 -24.23 -8.15 9.96
CA ASN A 52 -23.84 -6.73 9.94
C ASN A 52 -24.37 -5.97 11.18
N ASN A 53 -25.60 -6.27 11.59
CA ASN A 53 -26.21 -5.66 12.78
C ASN A 53 -25.46 -6.06 14.06
N ASN A 54 -25.09 -7.34 14.18
CA ASN A 54 -24.32 -7.84 15.33
C ASN A 54 -22.91 -7.21 15.34
N ASP A 55 -22.22 -7.20 14.21
CA ASP A 55 -20.87 -6.60 14.09
C ASP A 55 -20.90 -5.11 14.45
N LEU A 56 -21.97 -4.38 14.04
CA LEU A 56 -22.14 -2.97 14.39
C LEU A 56 -22.40 -2.76 15.88
N GLN A 57 -23.22 -3.63 16.51
CA GLN A 57 -23.49 -3.57 17.93
C GLN A 57 -22.24 -3.90 18.75
N ASP A 58 -21.49 -4.93 18.37
CA ASP A 58 -20.23 -5.29 19.03
C ASP A 58 -19.22 -4.15 18.94
N THR A 59 -19.10 -3.52 17.77
CA THR A 59 -18.26 -2.34 17.59
C THR A 59 -18.68 -1.20 18.53
N LEU A 60 -19.96 -0.98 18.72
CA LEU A 60 -20.47 0.08 19.58
C LEU A 60 -20.23 -0.22 21.07
N ILE A 61 -20.39 -1.48 21.48
CA ILE A 61 -20.14 -1.91 22.86
C ILE A 61 -18.66 -1.71 23.23
N ASP A 62 -17.77 -2.00 22.32
CA ASP A 62 -16.33 -1.93 22.54
C ASP A 62 -15.75 -0.53 22.29
N ALA A 63 -16.51 0.38 21.68
CA ALA A 63 -16.02 1.67 21.18
C ALA A 63 -15.32 2.51 22.25
N ASP A 64 -15.90 2.69 23.42
CA ASP A 64 -15.35 3.54 24.48
C ASP A 64 -14.03 2.97 25.03
N SER A 65 -13.97 1.65 25.21
CA SER A 65 -12.77 0.94 25.64
C SER A 65 -11.65 1.05 24.59
N GLU A 66 -12.00 0.91 23.32
CA GLU A 66 -11.07 1.03 22.21
C GLU A 66 -10.55 2.46 22.06
N ILE A 67 -11.39 3.46 22.16
CA ILE A 67 -10.99 4.87 22.13
C ILE A 67 -9.97 5.19 23.23
N GLN A 68 -10.23 4.72 24.46
CA GLN A 68 -9.29 4.91 25.58
C GLN A 68 -7.94 4.23 25.32
N LYS A 69 -7.97 2.99 24.83
CA LYS A 69 -6.76 2.24 24.48
C LYS A 69 -5.99 2.94 23.37
N ASN A 70 -6.67 3.33 22.28
CA ASN A 70 -6.05 4.05 21.17
C ASN A 70 -5.40 5.36 21.63
N SER A 71 -6.03 6.09 22.54
CA SER A 71 -5.49 7.32 23.11
C SER A 71 -4.21 7.07 23.92
N ALA A 72 -4.20 6.03 24.76
CA ALA A 72 -3.03 5.65 25.53
C ALA A 72 -1.87 5.19 24.62
N ASP A 73 -2.15 4.36 23.64
CA ASP A 73 -1.16 3.87 22.66
C ASP A 73 -0.60 5.02 21.81
N LEU A 74 -1.45 5.98 21.41
CA LEU A 74 -1.04 7.19 20.71
C LEU A 74 -0.08 8.04 21.53
N GLN A 75 -0.38 8.26 22.82
CA GLN A 75 0.51 8.99 23.71
C GLN A 75 1.86 8.30 23.86
N ASN A 76 1.89 6.98 23.98
CA ASN A 76 3.11 6.18 24.05
C ASN A 76 3.94 6.30 22.77
N LEU A 77 3.31 6.21 21.60
CA LEU A 77 3.99 6.39 20.31
C LEU A 77 4.56 7.80 20.14
N LYS A 78 3.81 8.84 20.51
CA LYS A 78 4.29 10.23 20.48
C LYS A 78 5.51 10.43 21.41
N LYS A 79 5.50 9.80 22.57
CA LYS A 79 6.64 9.79 23.48
C LYS A 79 7.87 9.14 22.86
N GLN A 80 7.70 7.97 22.22
CA GLN A 80 8.77 7.26 21.50
C GLN A 80 9.33 8.09 20.33
N LEU A 81 8.47 8.81 19.60
CA LEU A 81 8.89 9.66 18.49
C LEU A 81 9.68 10.90 18.96
N SER A 82 9.35 11.43 20.14
CA SER A 82 10.03 12.61 20.72
C SER A 82 11.33 12.27 21.43
N THR A 83 11.52 11.04 21.89
CA THR A 83 12.78 10.59 22.49
C THR A 83 13.80 10.20 21.43
N PRO A 84 15.09 10.54 21.61
CA PRO A 84 16.14 10.01 20.73
C PRO A 84 16.11 8.49 20.72
N ASN A 85 16.24 7.90 19.54
CA ASN A 85 16.33 6.45 19.42
C ASN A 85 17.69 5.99 19.94
N ASN A 86 17.70 5.44 21.16
CA ASN A 86 18.92 4.91 21.79
C ASN A 86 19.21 3.45 21.39
N THR A 87 18.51 2.91 20.42
CA THR A 87 18.77 1.54 19.95
C THR A 87 20.11 1.51 19.24
N ASP A 88 21.06 0.73 19.76
CA ASP A 88 22.37 0.54 19.15
C ASP A 88 22.26 -0.43 17.95
N TYR A 89 21.86 0.11 16.80
CA TYR A 89 21.87 -0.64 15.56
C TYR A 89 23.29 -0.88 15.02
N ALA A 90 24.26 -0.04 15.41
CA ALA A 90 25.62 -0.12 14.90
C ALA A 90 26.33 -1.41 15.35
N SER A 91 26.04 -1.91 16.55
CA SER A 91 26.59 -3.18 17.07
C SER A 91 25.99 -4.44 16.43
N GLN A 92 24.84 -4.33 15.77
CA GLN A 92 24.14 -5.48 15.21
C GLN A 92 24.76 -5.92 13.87
N SER A 93 24.63 -7.23 13.57
CA SER A 93 25.10 -7.77 12.29
C SER A 93 24.25 -7.27 11.12
N LEU A 94 24.83 -7.22 9.92
CA LEU A 94 24.12 -6.82 8.70
C LEU A 94 22.91 -7.72 8.43
N ALA A 95 23.04 -9.04 8.64
CA ALA A 95 21.94 -9.99 8.46
C ALA A 95 20.78 -9.72 9.42
N THR A 96 21.08 -9.39 10.70
CA THR A 96 20.07 -9.04 11.70
C THR A 96 19.34 -7.76 11.32
N LEU A 97 20.08 -6.73 10.88
CA LEU A 97 19.50 -5.46 10.44
C LEU A 97 18.61 -5.63 9.20
N GLN A 98 19.03 -6.44 8.24
CA GLN A 98 18.22 -6.74 7.04
C GLN A 98 16.92 -7.46 7.39
N ALA A 99 16.97 -8.44 8.31
CA ALA A 99 15.77 -9.13 8.77
C ALA A 99 14.81 -8.20 9.53
N GLN A 100 15.36 -7.28 10.36
CA GLN A 100 14.56 -6.26 11.03
C GLN A 100 13.92 -5.28 10.05
N LEU A 101 14.67 -4.85 9.03
CA LEU A 101 14.17 -3.96 7.98
C LEU A 101 13.00 -4.58 7.23
N GLU A 102 13.11 -5.83 6.83
CA GLU A 102 12.03 -6.56 6.17
C GLU A 102 10.77 -6.64 7.06
N LYS A 103 10.94 -7.00 8.33
CA LYS A 103 9.83 -7.05 9.29
C LYS A 103 9.14 -5.70 9.45
N LEU A 104 9.90 -4.61 9.60
CA LEU A 104 9.35 -3.27 9.77
C LEU A 104 8.66 -2.77 8.49
N THR A 105 9.19 -3.10 7.32
CA THR A 105 8.57 -2.78 6.02
C THR A 105 7.23 -3.47 5.87
N ASN A 106 7.12 -4.75 6.23
CA ASN A 106 5.85 -5.47 6.22
C ASN A 106 4.85 -4.86 7.21
N GLN A 107 5.29 -4.51 8.43
CA GLN A 107 4.45 -3.84 9.42
C GLN A 107 3.98 -2.45 8.94
N GLN A 108 4.82 -1.71 8.24
CA GLN A 108 4.45 -0.42 7.64
C GLN A 108 3.37 -0.60 6.57
N GLN A 109 3.52 -1.59 5.71
CA GLN A 109 2.53 -1.91 4.67
C GLN A 109 1.18 -2.29 5.27
N ASP A 110 1.17 -3.11 6.31
CA ASP A 110 -0.06 -3.49 7.03
C ASP A 110 -0.70 -2.25 7.69
N ALA A 111 0.10 -1.42 8.35
CA ALA A 111 -0.38 -0.19 8.99
C ALA A 111 -0.94 0.82 7.97
N GLN A 112 -0.33 0.95 6.80
CA GLN A 112 -0.84 1.81 5.72
C GLN A 112 -2.15 1.29 5.13
N SER A 113 -2.28 -0.02 4.95
CA SER A 113 -3.52 -0.65 4.49
C SER A 113 -4.65 -0.42 5.49
N ALA A 114 -4.37 -0.58 6.79
CA ALA A 114 -5.32 -0.31 7.86
C ALA A 114 -5.70 1.19 7.93
N LEU A 115 -4.71 2.10 7.80
CA LEU A 115 -4.94 3.55 7.75
C LEU A 115 -5.84 3.93 6.58
N SER A 116 -5.60 3.32 5.40
CA SER A 116 -6.43 3.50 4.22
C SER A 116 -7.89 3.11 4.45
N ALA A 117 -8.13 1.96 5.09
CA ALA A 117 -9.46 1.47 5.40
C ALA A 117 -10.18 2.40 6.40
N VAL A 118 -9.51 2.81 7.46
CA VAL A 118 -10.07 3.73 8.47
C VAL A 118 -10.35 5.10 7.88
N ASN A 119 -9.48 5.60 7.01
CA ASN A 119 -9.70 6.87 6.34
C ASN A 119 -10.96 6.84 5.45
N THR A 120 -11.21 5.72 4.76
CA THR A 120 -12.45 5.53 4.01
C THR A 120 -13.69 5.50 4.92
N GLN A 121 -13.59 4.85 6.08
CA GLN A 121 -14.67 4.84 7.08
C GLN A 121 -14.95 6.24 7.61
N LEU A 122 -13.91 6.98 7.97
CA LEU A 122 -13.99 8.34 8.47
C LEU A 122 -14.59 9.29 7.41
N ALA A 123 -14.17 9.17 6.15
CA ALA A 123 -14.74 9.92 5.02
C ALA A 123 -16.24 9.67 4.86
N GLY A 124 -16.63 8.41 4.91
CA GLY A 124 -18.03 8.02 4.80
C GLY A 124 -18.90 8.54 5.94
N GLN A 125 -18.32 8.85 7.10
CA GLN A 125 -19.06 9.22 8.31
C GLN A 125 -19.78 10.56 8.18
N SER A 126 -19.27 11.50 7.39
CA SER A 126 -19.92 12.81 7.16
C SER A 126 -21.32 12.71 6.52
N SER A 127 -21.57 11.65 5.75
CA SER A 127 -22.85 11.41 5.05
C SER A 127 -23.67 10.25 5.64
N VAL A 128 -23.20 9.62 6.72
CA VAL A 128 -23.90 8.47 7.32
C VAL A 128 -25.29 8.82 7.79
N SER A 129 -25.44 9.94 8.50
CA SER A 129 -26.74 10.37 9.03
C SER A 129 -27.77 10.64 7.92
N GLU A 130 -27.35 11.34 6.86
CA GLU A 130 -28.22 11.63 5.71
C GLU A 130 -28.63 10.35 4.98
N ARG A 131 -27.67 9.47 4.70
CA ARG A 131 -27.97 8.19 4.03
C ARG A 131 -28.86 7.28 4.86
N ALA A 132 -28.63 7.21 6.16
CA ALA A 132 -29.45 6.41 7.06
C ALA A 132 -30.88 6.97 7.14
N GLN A 133 -31.04 8.28 7.18
CA GLN A 133 -32.36 8.92 7.21
C GLN A 133 -33.14 8.73 5.90
N THR A 134 -32.44 8.84 4.76
CA THR A 134 -33.03 8.56 3.45
C THR A 134 -33.44 7.09 3.34
N ALA A 135 -32.61 6.16 3.76
CA ALA A 135 -32.93 4.73 3.75
C ALA A 135 -34.16 4.41 4.64
N LEU A 136 -34.25 5.00 5.83
CA LEU A 136 -35.42 4.82 6.70
C LEU A 136 -36.70 5.34 6.04
N THR A 137 -36.66 6.49 5.37
CA THR A 137 -37.80 7.08 4.67
C THR A 137 -38.26 6.20 3.50
N ASP A 138 -37.31 5.71 2.69
CA ASP A 138 -37.59 4.80 1.56
C ASP A 138 -38.16 3.48 2.06
N ASN A 139 -37.62 2.96 3.15
CA ASN A 139 -38.10 1.72 3.76
C ASN A 139 -39.54 1.84 4.28
N VAL A 140 -39.95 3.03 4.82
CA VAL A 140 -41.32 3.26 5.22
C VAL A 140 -42.29 3.17 4.03
N LYS A 141 -41.95 3.82 2.92
CA LYS A 141 -42.74 3.73 1.66
C LYS A 141 -42.86 2.30 1.17
N ARG A 142 -41.71 1.60 1.11
CA ARG A 142 -41.68 0.22 0.66
C ARG A 142 -42.50 -0.70 1.55
N THR A 143 -42.44 -0.52 2.86
CA THR A 143 -43.23 -1.29 3.83
C THR A 143 -44.72 -1.08 3.59
N GLN A 144 -45.18 0.17 3.32
CA GLN A 144 -46.58 0.45 3.00
C GLN A 144 -47.02 -0.27 1.72
N GLU A 145 -46.23 -0.23 0.66
CA GLU A 145 -46.53 -0.93 -0.60
C GLU A 145 -46.64 -2.45 -0.40
N LEU A 146 -45.70 -3.03 0.36
CA LEU A 146 -45.68 -4.46 0.66
C LEU A 146 -46.87 -4.89 1.50
N ASN A 147 -47.26 -4.12 2.51
CA ASN A 147 -48.41 -4.41 3.34
C ASN A 147 -49.74 -4.32 2.55
N GLN A 148 -49.82 -3.40 1.59
CA GLN A 148 -50.98 -3.34 0.67
C GLN A 148 -51.10 -4.61 -0.18
N LYS A 149 -49.97 -5.08 -0.74
CA LYS A 149 -49.91 -6.33 -1.51
C LYS A 149 -50.21 -7.56 -0.64
N LEU A 150 -49.73 -7.58 0.58
CA LEU A 150 -49.99 -8.66 1.53
C LEU A 150 -51.46 -8.80 1.90
N ALA A 151 -52.13 -7.67 1.99
CA ALA A 151 -53.57 -7.60 2.28
C ALA A 151 -54.47 -7.94 1.11
N ASP A 152 -53.95 -7.94 -0.11
CA ASP A 152 -54.72 -8.28 -1.32
C ASP A 152 -55.05 -9.79 -1.34
N PRO A 153 -56.34 -10.16 -1.40
CA PRO A 153 -56.74 -11.58 -1.45
C PRO A 153 -56.25 -12.34 -2.65
N THR A 154 -55.92 -11.65 -3.76
CA THR A 154 -55.41 -12.24 -5.00
C THR A 154 -53.93 -12.60 -4.99
N THR A 155 -53.22 -12.15 -3.99
CA THR A 155 -51.77 -12.43 -3.84
C THR A 155 -51.53 -13.91 -3.55
N SER A 156 -50.69 -14.58 -4.37
CA SER A 156 -50.36 -15.98 -4.19
C SER A 156 -49.62 -16.26 -2.88
N SER A 157 -49.68 -17.48 -2.38
CA SER A 157 -49.00 -17.89 -1.15
C SER A 157 -47.48 -17.72 -1.27
N LEU A 158 -46.88 -18.05 -2.40
CA LEU A 158 -45.44 -17.87 -2.66
C LEU A 158 -45.04 -16.40 -2.63
N LEU A 159 -45.85 -15.52 -3.22
CA LEU A 159 -45.59 -14.07 -3.20
C LEU A 159 -45.77 -13.51 -1.80
N LYS A 160 -46.72 -14.03 -1.00
CA LYS A 160 -46.85 -13.64 0.41
C LYS A 160 -45.63 -14.00 1.23
N GLN A 161 -45.07 -15.21 1.01
CA GLN A 161 -43.81 -15.61 1.66
C GLN A 161 -42.63 -14.70 1.27
N GLN A 162 -42.51 -14.38 -0.02
CA GLN A 162 -41.48 -13.44 -0.49
C GLN A 162 -41.63 -12.05 0.18
N ILE A 163 -42.83 -11.52 0.23
CA ILE A 163 -43.13 -10.22 0.88
C ILE A 163 -42.75 -10.26 2.36
N GLN A 164 -43.07 -11.34 3.07
CA GLN A 164 -42.71 -11.48 4.49
C GLN A 164 -41.20 -11.46 4.70
N LEU A 165 -40.43 -12.15 3.83
CA LEU A 165 -38.97 -12.10 3.88
C LEU A 165 -38.42 -10.70 3.57
N GLU A 166 -38.99 -10.00 2.58
CA GLU A 166 -38.58 -8.61 2.28
C GLU A 166 -38.88 -7.69 3.47
N LEU A 167 -40.05 -7.81 4.12
CA LEU A 167 -40.38 -7.04 5.32
C LEU A 167 -39.41 -7.31 6.48
N GLN A 168 -39.04 -8.57 6.70
CA GLN A 168 -38.02 -8.94 7.71
C GLN A 168 -36.66 -8.28 7.40
N LEU A 169 -36.25 -8.30 6.15
CA LEU A 169 -35.02 -7.66 5.73
C LEU A 169 -35.06 -6.14 5.97
N ILE A 170 -36.20 -5.49 5.63
CA ILE A 170 -36.40 -4.05 5.87
C ILE A 170 -36.33 -3.73 7.36
N GLU A 171 -36.94 -4.56 8.23
CA GLU A 171 -36.86 -4.37 9.69
C GLU A 171 -35.39 -4.42 10.18
N LEU A 172 -34.60 -5.38 9.73
CA LEU A 172 -33.18 -5.48 10.06
C LEU A 172 -32.37 -4.28 9.55
N LYS A 173 -32.63 -3.82 8.32
CA LYS A 173 -32.00 -2.62 7.76
C LYS A 173 -32.39 -1.36 8.53
N ASN A 174 -33.65 -1.26 8.97
CA ASN A 174 -34.10 -0.15 9.81
C ASN A 174 -33.38 -0.13 11.16
N ALA A 175 -33.26 -1.27 11.82
CA ALA A 175 -32.50 -1.40 13.06
C ALA A 175 -31.04 -0.96 12.89
N TYR A 176 -30.40 -1.37 11.82
CA TYR A 176 -29.03 -0.96 11.46
C TYR A 176 -28.92 0.58 11.32
N ASN A 177 -29.79 1.19 10.49
CA ASN A 177 -29.76 2.61 10.23
C ASN A 177 -30.11 3.45 11.48
N GLN A 178 -30.98 2.95 12.36
CA GLN A 178 -31.28 3.61 13.64
C GLN A 178 -30.05 3.63 14.57
N ILE A 179 -29.29 2.53 14.63
CA ILE A 179 -28.03 2.47 15.39
C ILE A 179 -27.02 3.49 14.84
N LEU A 180 -26.88 3.58 13.53
CA LEU A 180 -25.99 4.54 12.89
C LEU A 180 -26.38 5.99 13.20
N LEU A 181 -27.68 6.34 13.11
CA LEU A 181 -28.17 7.68 13.43
C LEU A 181 -27.94 8.05 14.88
N LYS A 182 -28.31 7.16 15.79
CA LYS A 182 -28.25 7.43 17.24
C LYS A 182 -26.80 7.59 17.73
N ASN A 183 -25.85 6.87 17.12
CA ASN A 183 -24.48 6.78 17.62
C ASN A 183 -23.45 7.34 16.63
N SER A 184 -23.88 8.20 15.71
CA SER A 184 -23.01 8.78 14.66
C SER A 184 -21.77 9.46 15.23
N ASP A 185 -21.92 10.25 16.31
CA ASP A 185 -20.81 10.95 16.94
C ASP A 185 -19.81 9.98 17.58
N GLN A 186 -20.29 8.91 18.24
CA GLN A 186 -19.43 7.91 18.86
C GLN A 186 -18.60 7.15 17.81
N PHE A 187 -19.21 6.79 16.68
CA PHE A 187 -18.48 6.19 15.55
C PHE A 187 -17.44 7.15 14.97
N THR A 188 -17.76 8.43 14.84
CA THR A 188 -16.81 9.45 14.37
C THR A 188 -15.60 9.54 15.29
N VAL A 189 -15.80 9.61 16.61
CA VAL A 189 -14.71 9.64 17.59
C VAL A 189 -13.87 8.35 17.54
N LEU A 190 -14.53 7.19 17.42
CA LEU A 190 -13.83 5.90 17.29
C LEU A 190 -12.94 5.87 16.05
N TYR A 191 -13.47 6.21 14.88
CA TYR A 191 -12.70 6.19 13.64
C TYR A 191 -11.59 7.24 13.65
N GLN A 192 -11.81 8.41 14.24
CA GLN A 192 -10.76 9.42 14.41
C GLN A 192 -9.64 8.91 15.32
N SER A 193 -9.95 8.23 16.42
CA SER A 193 -8.97 7.65 17.32
C SER A 193 -8.12 6.57 16.63
N ARG A 194 -8.74 5.73 15.81
CA ARG A 194 -8.05 4.73 14.98
C ARG A 194 -7.13 5.39 13.96
N TYR A 195 -7.63 6.42 13.27
CA TYR A 195 -6.86 7.17 12.28
C TYR A 195 -5.62 7.79 12.90
N ASP A 196 -5.76 8.51 14.02
CA ASP A 196 -4.65 9.19 14.69
C ASP A 196 -3.58 8.21 15.16
N LEU A 197 -3.99 7.06 15.72
CA LEU A 197 -3.08 6.01 16.13
C LEU A 197 -2.33 5.39 14.95
N LEU A 198 -3.04 5.00 13.88
CA LEU A 198 -2.44 4.37 12.71
C LEU A 198 -1.53 5.32 11.95
N ASN A 199 -1.93 6.58 11.79
CA ASN A 199 -1.11 7.60 11.15
C ASN A 199 0.21 7.82 11.92
N THR A 200 0.15 7.92 13.23
CA THR A 200 1.34 8.05 14.08
C THR A 200 2.20 6.79 14.05
N ARG A 201 1.58 5.59 13.99
CA ARG A 201 2.30 4.32 13.84
C ARG A 201 3.06 4.25 12.52
N VAL A 202 2.46 4.66 11.41
CA VAL A 202 3.14 4.73 10.11
C VAL A 202 4.36 5.64 10.20
N GLN A 203 4.23 6.83 10.79
CA GLN A 203 5.35 7.76 10.98
C GLN A 203 6.48 7.15 11.85
N ALA A 204 6.11 6.45 12.93
CA ALA A 204 7.08 5.77 13.79
C ALA A 204 7.85 4.67 13.05
N LEU A 205 7.15 3.87 12.26
CA LEU A 205 7.76 2.82 11.43
C LEU A 205 8.67 3.41 10.34
N GLN A 206 8.25 4.48 9.68
CA GLN A 206 9.09 5.20 8.71
C GLN A 206 10.41 5.68 9.33
N LYS A 207 10.35 6.25 10.52
CA LYS A 207 11.54 6.71 11.25
C LYS A 207 12.48 5.55 11.61
N GLN A 208 11.94 4.42 12.06
CA GLN A 208 12.73 3.24 12.38
C GLN A 208 13.36 2.61 11.13
N ILE A 209 12.61 2.49 10.05
CA ILE A 209 13.10 1.98 8.75
C ILE A 209 14.25 2.85 8.24
N ALA A 210 14.10 4.17 8.27
CA ALA A 210 15.14 5.10 7.84
C ALA A 210 16.42 4.95 8.69
N ALA A 211 16.30 4.82 10.01
CA ALA A 211 17.44 4.65 10.90
C ALA A 211 18.20 3.33 10.65
N ILE A 212 17.49 2.21 10.47
CA ILE A 212 18.11 0.92 10.17
C ILE A 212 18.75 0.94 8.79
N GLN A 213 18.08 1.51 7.79
CA GLN A 213 18.60 1.61 6.43
C GLN A 213 19.90 2.44 6.38
N ASP A 214 19.98 3.52 7.14
CA ASP A 214 21.20 4.33 7.23
C ASP A 214 22.37 3.52 7.79
N VAL A 215 22.16 2.76 8.86
CA VAL A 215 23.21 1.88 9.42
C VAL A 215 23.60 0.77 8.44
N ILE A 216 22.66 0.17 7.72
CA ILE A 216 22.95 -0.82 6.68
C ILE A 216 23.83 -0.19 5.59
N ASN A 217 23.48 1.01 5.13
CA ASN A 217 24.23 1.74 4.12
C ASN A 217 25.66 2.04 4.59
N GLN A 218 25.83 2.50 5.83
CA GLN A 218 27.15 2.75 6.43
C GLN A 218 28.00 1.46 6.54
N LYS A 219 27.41 0.35 6.97
CA LYS A 219 28.10 -0.93 7.07
C LYS A 219 28.54 -1.47 5.68
N ASN A 220 27.66 -1.35 4.68
CA ASN A 220 27.99 -1.75 3.31
C ASN A 220 29.13 -0.88 2.74
N LEU A 221 29.07 0.41 2.98
CA LEU A 221 30.10 1.35 2.56
C LEU A 221 31.45 1.02 3.22
N ALA A 222 31.47 0.85 4.54
CA ALA A 222 32.69 0.50 5.30
C ALA A 222 33.31 -0.83 4.82
N LYS A 223 32.46 -1.85 4.57
CA LYS A 223 32.92 -3.13 4.02
C LYS A 223 33.59 -2.93 2.67
N THR A 224 33.00 -2.15 1.78
CA THR A 224 33.51 -1.92 0.43
C THR A 224 34.79 -1.07 0.46
N GLN A 225 34.87 -0.07 1.35
CA GLN A 225 36.09 0.72 1.58
C GLN A 225 37.25 -0.17 2.02
N ASN A 226 37.03 -1.08 2.98
CA ASN A 226 38.06 -2.04 3.40
C ASN A 226 38.51 -2.93 2.25
N GLN A 227 37.61 -3.37 1.37
CA GLN A 227 37.96 -4.15 0.17
C GLN A 227 38.85 -3.34 -0.79
N VAL A 228 38.54 -2.05 -1.00
CA VAL A 228 39.37 -1.15 -1.81
C VAL A 228 40.77 -0.99 -1.22
N GLU A 229 40.85 -0.71 0.09
CA GLU A 229 42.13 -0.54 0.77
C GLU A 229 43.02 -1.80 0.64
N GLN A 230 42.43 -2.99 0.85
CA GLN A 230 43.15 -4.26 0.69
C GLN A 230 43.64 -4.47 -0.75
N ALA A 231 42.80 -4.22 -1.75
CA ALA A 231 43.15 -4.37 -3.14
C ALA A 231 44.24 -3.36 -3.58
N GLN A 232 44.16 -2.12 -3.09
CA GLN A 232 45.17 -1.09 -3.33
C GLN A 232 46.52 -1.43 -2.69
N GLN A 233 46.51 -1.89 -1.43
CA GLN A 233 47.73 -2.34 -0.75
C GLN A 233 48.39 -3.49 -1.51
N GLN A 234 47.62 -4.48 -1.99
CA GLN A 234 48.12 -5.56 -2.79
C GLN A 234 48.71 -5.07 -4.12
N SER A 235 48.10 -4.10 -4.79
CA SER A 235 48.58 -3.53 -6.06
C SER A 235 49.82 -2.65 -5.91
N GLN A 236 50.06 -2.06 -4.73
CA GLN A 236 51.23 -1.25 -4.43
C GLN A 236 52.48 -2.08 -4.07
N ASN A 237 52.31 -3.34 -3.68
CA ASN A 237 53.44 -4.23 -3.46
C ASN A 237 54.16 -4.49 -4.78
N VAL A 238 55.46 -4.26 -4.82
CA VAL A 238 56.28 -4.47 -6.04
C VAL A 238 56.28 -5.94 -6.41
N GLU A 239 55.60 -6.28 -7.50
CA GLU A 239 55.56 -7.62 -8.03
C GLU A 239 56.61 -7.75 -9.12
N GLN A 240 57.37 -8.86 -9.12
CA GLN A 240 58.42 -9.10 -10.10
C GLN A 240 57.88 -9.44 -11.48
N ASN A 241 56.67 -10.04 -11.52
CA ASN A 241 56.03 -10.40 -12.80
C ASN A 241 55.08 -9.30 -13.24
N PRO A 242 55.32 -8.63 -14.39
CA PRO A 242 54.45 -7.54 -14.88
C PRO A 242 53.03 -7.96 -15.19
N LEU A 243 52.81 -9.24 -15.54
CA LEU A 243 51.49 -9.76 -15.83
C LEU A 243 50.64 -9.89 -14.55
N ILE A 244 51.27 -10.34 -13.47
CA ILE A 244 50.61 -10.40 -12.15
C ILE A 244 50.32 -9.00 -11.65
N GLN A 245 51.26 -8.05 -11.82
CA GLN A 245 51.05 -6.65 -11.47
C GLN A 245 49.86 -6.04 -12.23
N LYS A 246 49.70 -6.34 -13.50
CA LYS A 246 48.57 -5.92 -14.31
C LYS A 246 47.25 -6.45 -13.74
N GLU A 247 47.20 -7.71 -13.35
CA GLU A 247 46.02 -8.33 -12.79
C GLU A 247 45.67 -7.76 -11.39
N LEU A 248 46.69 -7.46 -10.58
CA LEU A 248 46.47 -6.75 -9.28
C LEU A 248 45.87 -5.37 -9.48
N ASN A 249 46.34 -4.60 -10.45
CA ASN A 249 45.79 -3.29 -10.79
C ASN A 249 44.36 -3.39 -11.27
N LEU A 250 44.01 -4.41 -12.06
CA LEU A 250 42.62 -4.63 -12.49
C LEU A 250 41.70 -4.95 -11.29
N ASN A 251 42.17 -5.71 -10.31
CA ASN A 251 41.41 -5.98 -9.10
C ASN A 251 41.17 -4.69 -8.28
N ALA A 252 42.20 -3.83 -8.14
CA ALA A 252 42.09 -2.56 -7.46
C ALA A 252 41.05 -1.65 -8.15
N GLN A 253 41.11 -1.57 -9.49
CA GLN A 253 40.14 -0.80 -10.28
C GLN A 253 38.68 -1.33 -10.12
N LEU A 254 38.54 -2.67 -10.15
CA LEU A 254 37.23 -3.29 -9.99
C LEU A 254 36.66 -3.06 -8.58
N SER A 255 37.50 -3.14 -7.55
CA SER A 255 37.10 -2.84 -6.16
C SER A 255 36.70 -1.36 -5.98
N GLN A 256 37.43 -0.45 -6.63
CA GLN A 256 37.07 0.98 -6.64
C GLN A 256 35.72 1.21 -7.33
N TYR A 257 35.50 0.53 -8.44
CA TYR A 257 34.21 0.60 -9.14
C TYR A 257 33.05 0.04 -8.29
N LEU A 258 33.28 -1.05 -7.55
CA LEU A 258 32.30 -1.57 -6.59
C LEU A 258 31.98 -0.54 -5.49
N LEU A 259 32.99 0.17 -4.97
CA LEU A 259 32.76 1.25 -4.00
C LEU A 259 31.86 2.35 -4.56
N GLU A 260 32.14 2.83 -5.76
CA GLU A 260 31.33 3.86 -6.43
C GLU A 260 29.88 3.38 -6.64
N GLN A 261 29.70 2.12 -7.02
CA GLN A 261 28.35 1.56 -7.18
C GLN A 261 27.63 1.38 -5.85
N THR A 262 28.34 1.07 -4.76
CA THR A 262 27.79 0.98 -3.41
C THR A 262 27.29 2.35 -2.94
N GLU A 263 28.05 3.43 -3.18
CA GLU A 263 27.65 4.79 -2.87
C GLU A 263 26.39 5.21 -3.65
N LYS A 264 26.34 4.89 -4.95
CA LYS A 264 25.15 5.14 -5.78
C LYS A 264 23.92 4.36 -5.28
N THR A 265 24.11 3.10 -4.90
CA THR A 265 23.02 2.28 -4.33
C THR A 265 22.48 2.90 -3.05
N ASN A 266 23.36 3.37 -2.17
CA ASN A 266 22.98 4.03 -0.92
C ASN A 266 22.17 5.31 -1.19
N THR A 267 22.60 6.12 -2.15
CA THR A 267 21.86 7.35 -2.55
C THR A 267 20.49 7.00 -3.11
N LEU A 268 20.41 6.03 -4.01
CA LEU A 268 19.13 5.57 -4.59
C LEU A 268 18.18 5.01 -3.53
N THR A 269 18.69 4.31 -2.53
CA THR A 269 17.87 3.80 -1.42
C THR A 269 17.25 4.93 -0.62
N GLN A 270 18.01 5.99 -0.34
CA GLN A 270 17.50 7.18 0.35
C GLN A 270 16.47 7.93 -0.51
N ASP A 271 16.73 8.09 -1.81
CA ASP A 271 15.81 8.72 -2.74
C ASP A 271 14.49 7.94 -2.85
N GLU A 272 14.56 6.62 -2.89
CA GLU A 272 13.38 5.74 -2.95
C GLU A 272 12.53 5.87 -1.68
N LEU A 273 13.14 5.86 -0.50
CA LEU A 273 12.44 6.07 0.77
C LEU A 273 11.76 7.45 0.82
N ARG A 274 12.47 8.50 0.39
CA ARG A 274 11.93 9.86 0.34
C ARG A 274 10.73 9.96 -0.61
N MET A 275 10.85 9.41 -1.82
CA MET A 275 9.78 9.46 -2.82
C MET A 275 8.57 8.63 -2.41
N ARG A 276 8.78 7.49 -1.77
CA ARG A 276 7.69 6.67 -1.23
C ARG A 276 6.92 7.41 -0.14
N ASN A 277 7.62 8.09 0.78
CA ASN A 277 6.98 8.91 1.81
C ASN A 277 6.15 10.07 1.20
N VAL A 278 6.65 10.69 0.13
CA VAL A 278 5.90 11.71 -0.62
C VAL A 278 4.63 11.12 -1.23
N LEU A 279 4.72 9.94 -1.86
CA LEU A 279 3.58 9.25 -2.45
C LEU A 279 2.51 8.93 -1.39
N ASP A 280 2.93 8.41 -0.24
CA ASP A 280 2.03 8.08 0.86
C ASP A 280 1.31 9.34 1.39
N ASN A 281 2.03 10.43 1.58
CA ASN A 281 1.46 11.71 2.01
C ASN A 281 0.48 12.28 0.98
N LEU A 282 0.78 12.19 -0.31
CA LEU A 282 -0.12 12.63 -1.38
C LEU A 282 -1.37 11.79 -1.46
N THR A 283 -1.26 10.48 -1.31
CA THR A 283 -2.40 9.56 -1.29
C THR A 283 -3.34 9.88 -0.14
N GLN A 284 -2.82 10.18 1.04
CA GLN A 284 -3.61 10.63 2.18
C GLN A 284 -4.24 12.00 1.94
N THR A 285 -3.47 12.94 1.37
CA THR A 285 -3.96 14.29 1.03
C THR A 285 -5.13 14.21 0.04
N GLN A 286 -5.04 13.37 -0.98
CA GLN A 286 -6.12 13.16 -1.94
C GLN A 286 -7.41 12.74 -1.25
N ARG A 287 -7.35 11.80 -0.32
CA ARG A 287 -8.51 11.34 0.44
C ARG A 287 -9.09 12.42 1.32
N THR A 288 -8.23 13.13 2.06
CA THR A 288 -8.66 14.26 2.92
C THR A 288 -9.35 15.36 2.12
N ILE A 289 -8.85 15.67 0.93
CA ILE A 289 -9.46 16.65 0.02
C ILE A 289 -10.86 16.19 -0.41
N ASP A 290 -11.02 14.90 -0.76
CA ASP A 290 -12.32 14.34 -1.14
C ASP A 290 -13.35 14.48 -0.03
N GLU A 291 -12.95 14.23 1.21
CA GLU A 291 -13.78 14.43 2.40
C GLU A 291 -14.15 15.88 2.63
N GLN A 292 -13.15 16.77 2.57
CA GLN A 292 -13.36 18.20 2.78
C GLN A 292 -14.28 18.81 1.73
N ILE A 293 -14.14 18.42 0.47
CA ILE A 293 -15.03 18.85 -0.61
C ILE A 293 -16.47 18.38 -0.31
N SER A 294 -16.65 17.11 0.06
CA SER A 294 -17.98 16.55 0.35
C SER A 294 -18.63 17.20 1.55
N ALA A 295 -17.87 17.48 2.62
CA ALA A 295 -18.38 18.04 3.87
C ALA A 295 -18.67 19.55 3.80
N LEU A 296 -17.89 20.29 3.00
CA LEU A 296 -17.88 21.75 2.98
C LEU A 296 -18.42 22.36 1.67
N GLN A 297 -19.06 21.55 0.85
CA GLN A 297 -19.62 21.98 -0.43
C GLN A 297 -20.58 23.17 -0.24
N GLY A 298 -20.36 24.24 -0.99
CA GLY A 298 -21.16 25.46 -0.91
C GLY A 298 -20.75 26.44 0.21
N THR A 299 -19.69 26.20 0.96
CA THR A 299 -19.19 27.09 2.01
C THR A 299 -17.97 27.92 1.56
N LEU A 300 -17.82 29.14 2.14
CA LEU A 300 -16.62 29.97 1.90
C LEU A 300 -15.33 29.36 2.51
N VAL A 301 -15.48 28.49 3.50
CA VAL A 301 -14.37 27.78 4.12
C VAL A 301 -13.69 26.85 3.12
N LEU A 302 -14.45 26.23 2.22
CA LEU A 302 -13.92 25.37 1.16
C LEU A 302 -12.93 26.11 0.26
N SER A 303 -13.21 27.35 -0.14
CA SER A 303 -12.29 28.17 -0.97
C SER A 303 -10.93 28.34 -0.33
N ARG A 304 -10.90 28.62 0.98
CA ARG A 304 -9.66 28.82 1.74
C ARG A 304 -8.86 27.52 1.82
N ILE A 305 -9.54 26.39 2.07
CA ILE A 305 -8.93 25.07 2.13
C ILE A 305 -8.34 24.69 0.76
N ILE A 306 -9.08 24.92 -0.33
CA ILE A 306 -8.62 24.65 -1.69
C ILE A 306 -7.31 25.40 -1.98
N GLN A 307 -7.24 26.70 -1.65
CA GLN A 307 -6.02 27.48 -1.87
C GLN A 307 -4.84 26.96 -1.04
N GLN A 308 -5.07 26.60 0.24
CA GLN A 308 -4.04 26.04 1.09
C GLN A 308 -3.52 24.68 0.55
N GLN A 309 -4.39 23.83 0.05
CA GLN A 309 -4.01 22.54 -0.50
C GLN A 309 -3.25 22.67 -1.81
N LYS A 310 -3.62 23.61 -2.69
CA LYS A 310 -2.86 23.91 -3.92
C LYS A 310 -1.41 24.32 -3.64
N GLN A 311 -1.19 25.12 -2.59
CA GLN A 311 0.15 25.57 -2.21
C GLN A 311 1.03 24.44 -1.62
N LYS A 312 0.41 23.38 -1.08
CA LYS A 312 1.11 22.24 -0.49
C LYS A 312 1.47 21.15 -1.48
N LEU A 313 0.94 21.21 -2.70
CA LEU A 313 1.28 20.21 -3.72
C LEU A 313 2.76 20.27 -4.04
N PRO A 314 3.45 19.12 -4.10
CA PRO A 314 4.87 19.09 -4.40
C PRO A 314 5.13 19.58 -5.83
N THR A 315 6.02 20.55 -5.96
CA THR A 315 6.55 21.03 -7.22
C THR A 315 7.97 20.50 -7.40
N ASN A 316 8.34 20.06 -8.60
CA ASN A 316 9.71 19.66 -8.95
C ASN A 316 10.22 18.34 -8.30
N LEU A 317 9.40 17.32 -8.21
CA LEU A 317 9.82 15.97 -7.82
C LEU A 317 10.33 15.11 -9.00
N ASN A 318 10.54 15.70 -10.15
CA ASN A 318 10.90 14.98 -11.36
C ASN A 318 12.40 14.66 -11.38
N ILE A 319 12.75 13.39 -11.11
CA ILE A 319 14.10 12.87 -11.33
C ILE A 319 14.22 12.55 -12.82
N GLN A 320 15.09 13.28 -13.52
CA GLN A 320 15.25 13.10 -14.96
C GLN A 320 16.15 11.89 -15.27
N GLY A 321 15.90 11.26 -16.39
CA GLY A 321 16.80 10.25 -16.97
C GLY A 321 16.72 8.86 -16.33
N LEU A 322 15.69 8.53 -15.54
CA LEU A 322 15.54 7.22 -14.92
C LEU A 322 15.46 6.09 -15.94
N SER A 323 14.69 6.25 -17.02
CA SER A 323 14.60 5.24 -18.10
C SER A 323 15.94 4.97 -18.77
N LYS A 324 16.76 6.03 -18.98
CA LYS A 324 18.12 5.89 -19.51
C LYS A 324 19.01 5.14 -18.51
N GLN A 325 18.95 5.48 -17.24
CA GLN A 325 19.71 4.78 -16.19
C GLN A 325 19.33 3.29 -16.12
N ILE A 326 18.06 2.95 -16.27
CA ILE A 326 17.60 1.54 -16.33
C ILE A 326 18.25 0.81 -17.50
N ALA A 327 18.27 1.41 -18.68
CA ALA A 327 18.89 0.82 -19.87
C ALA A 327 20.41 0.64 -19.69
N ASP A 328 21.11 1.66 -19.18
CA ASP A 328 22.53 1.64 -18.92
C ASP A 328 22.91 0.57 -17.87
N LEU A 329 22.13 0.44 -16.80
CA LEU A 329 22.34 -0.59 -15.78
C LEU A 329 22.18 -2.00 -16.32
N ARG A 330 21.22 -2.25 -17.21
CA ARG A 330 21.04 -3.55 -17.87
C ARG A 330 22.26 -3.94 -18.71
N VAL A 331 22.81 -2.98 -19.44
CA VAL A 331 24.04 -3.20 -20.22
C VAL A 331 25.22 -3.50 -19.31
N GLN A 332 25.41 -2.72 -18.25
CA GLN A 332 26.49 -2.92 -17.27
C GLN A 332 26.41 -4.29 -16.59
N ILE A 333 25.20 -4.70 -16.16
CA ILE A 333 24.97 -6.01 -15.56
C ILE A 333 25.34 -7.14 -16.53
N PHE A 334 24.97 -7.01 -17.79
CA PHE A 334 25.31 -7.97 -18.82
C PHE A 334 26.84 -8.09 -19.01
N ASP A 335 27.52 -6.95 -19.15
CA ASP A 335 28.96 -6.90 -19.38
C ASP A 335 29.77 -7.51 -18.20
N ILE A 336 29.40 -7.13 -16.97
CA ILE A 336 30.06 -7.65 -15.76
C ILE A 336 29.77 -9.15 -15.59
N THR A 337 28.54 -9.57 -15.89
CA THR A 337 28.17 -10.99 -15.84
C THR A 337 29.01 -11.83 -16.81
N GLN A 338 29.22 -11.33 -18.03
CA GLN A 338 30.10 -12.01 -19.00
C GLN A 338 31.54 -12.11 -18.49
N LYS A 339 32.11 -11.01 -18.00
CA LYS A 339 33.46 -10.96 -17.43
C LYS A 339 33.58 -11.90 -16.21
N ARG A 340 32.59 -11.98 -15.35
CA ARG A 340 32.61 -12.95 -14.25
C ARG A 340 32.55 -14.38 -14.75
N ASN A 341 31.78 -14.68 -15.78
CA ASN A 341 31.62 -16.02 -16.32
C ASN A 341 32.92 -16.52 -17.00
N GLU A 342 33.74 -15.62 -17.54
CA GLU A 342 35.09 -15.97 -18.04
C GLU A 342 35.99 -16.48 -16.92
N LEU A 343 35.72 -16.13 -15.68
CA LEU A 343 36.42 -16.58 -14.48
C LEU A 343 35.85 -17.86 -13.85
N TYR A 344 34.89 -18.51 -14.51
CA TYR A 344 34.29 -19.76 -14.00
C TYR A 344 35.36 -20.87 -13.89
N ASP A 345 36.17 -21.03 -14.93
CA ASP A 345 37.32 -21.90 -14.94
C ASP A 345 38.61 -21.05 -14.90
N ILE A 346 39.14 -20.88 -13.69
CA ILE A 346 40.32 -20.04 -13.44
C ILE A 346 41.56 -20.63 -14.12
N ASP A 347 41.74 -21.96 -14.13
CA ASP A 347 42.86 -22.60 -14.74
C ASP A 347 42.88 -22.40 -16.27
N ALA A 348 41.71 -22.49 -16.91
CA ALA A 348 41.57 -22.16 -18.32
C ALA A 348 41.87 -20.68 -18.61
N TYR A 349 41.47 -19.76 -17.72
CA TYR A 349 41.76 -18.34 -17.84
C TYR A 349 43.29 -18.07 -17.73
N ILE A 350 43.99 -18.70 -16.78
CA ILE A 350 45.43 -18.59 -16.62
C ILE A 350 46.13 -19.14 -17.84
N SER A 351 45.71 -20.29 -18.35
CA SER A 351 46.28 -20.92 -19.57
C SER A 351 46.11 -20.00 -20.79
N LYS A 352 44.99 -19.28 -20.88
CA LYS A 352 44.72 -18.29 -21.93
C LYS A 352 45.70 -17.11 -21.85
N ILE A 353 46.01 -16.62 -20.63
CA ILE A 353 47.03 -15.57 -20.43
C ILE A 353 48.41 -16.09 -20.87
N GLU A 354 48.78 -17.29 -20.45
CA GLU A 354 50.06 -17.91 -20.86
C GLU A 354 50.21 -18.02 -22.38
N GLN A 355 49.14 -18.42 -23.06
CA GLN A 355 49.10 -18.51 -24.52
C GLN A 355 49.21 -17.15 -25.21
N ASN A 356 48.45 -16.18 -24.75
CA ASN A 356 48.40 -14.84 -25.36
C ASN A 356 49.72 -14.08 -25.21
N GLU A 357 50.41 -14.26 -24.09
CA GLU A 357 51.64 -13.56 -23.75
C GLU A 357 52.90 -14.39 -24.04
N ASN A 358 52.74 -15.63 -24.55
CA ASN A 358 53.86 -16.60 -24.79
C ASN A 358 54.78 -16.77 -23.58
N LYS A 359 54.22 -16.83 -22.39
CA LYS A 359 54.92 -16.98 -21.10
C LYS A 359 54.28 -18.08 -20.29
N SER A 360 55.08 -18.78 -19.50
CA SER A 360 54.63 -19.76 -18.52
C SER A 360 54.83 -19.24 -17.12
N PHE A 361 53.82 -19.39 -16.26
CA PHE A 361 53.91 -19.04 -14.85
C PHE A 361 54.53 -20.21 -14.05
N THR A 362 55.27 -19.84 -13.02
CA THR A 362 55.74 -20.81 -12.01
C THR A 362 54.55 -21.33 -11.20
N PRO A 363 54.66 -22.49 -10.50
CA PRO A 363 53.60 -22.99 -9.63
C PRO A 363 53.18 -21.99 -8.54
N ALA A 364 54.11 -21.20 -8.00
CA ALA A 364 53.84 -20.17 -7.01
C ALA A 364 53.03 -18.99 -7.62
N GLU A 365 53.41 -18.55 -8.82
CA GLU A 365 52.67 -17.50 -9.56
C GLU A 365 51.30 -17.97 -9.96
N LYS A 366 51.12 -19.25 -10.34
CA LYS A 366 49.79 -19.83 -10.64
C LYS A 366 48.90 -19.84 -9.39
N ALA A 367 49.45 -20.20 -8.24
CA ALA A 367 48.70 -20.16 -6.98
C ALA A 367 48.29 -18.73 -6.58
N GLN A 368 49.17 -17.74 -6.77
CA GLN A 368 48.91 -16.35 -6.54
C GLN A 368 47.81 -15.82 -7.50
N LEU A 369 47.90 -16.13 -8.78
CA LEU A 369 46.88 -15.78 -9.79
C LEU A 369 45.50 -16.41 -9.48
N THR A 370 45.50 -17.66 -9.04
CA THR A 370 44.27 -18.37 -8.68
C THR A 370 43.55 -17.65 -7.54
N ASN A 371 44.27 -17.26 -6.50
CA ASN A 371 43.71 -16.49 -5.40
C ASN A 371 43.17 -15.11 -5.86
N LEU A 372 43.94 -14.40 -6.64
CA LEU A 372 43.63 -13.10 -7.17
C LEU A 372 42.40 -13.12 -8.10
N LEU A 373 42.31 -14.12 -8.97
CA LEU A 373 41.16 -14.29 -9.88
C LEU A 373 39.92 -14.80 -9.14
N THR A 374 40.09 -15.59 -8.07
CA THR A 374 38.98 -15.98 -7.18
C THR A 374 38.41 -14.78 -6.47
N GLU A 375 39.25 -13.87 -5.95
CA GLU A 375 38.80 -12.60 -5.38
C GLU A 375 38.09 -11.72 -6.40
N ARG A 376 38.62 -11.61 -7.63
CA ARG A 376 38.00 -10.89 -8.75
C ARG A 376 36.61 -11.41 -9.03
N ARG A 377 36.43 -12.73 -9.11
CA ARG A 377 35.13 -13.36 -9.31
C ARG A 377 34.12 -13.00 -8.20
N LYS A 378 34.62 -12.97 -6.96
CA LYS A 378 33.77 -12.55 -5.79
C LYS A 378 33.37 -11.08 -5.88
N VAL A 379 34.32 -10.19 -6.16
CA VAL A 379 34.06 -8.75 -6.33
C VAL A 379 33.11 -8.52 -7.50
N ALA A 380 33.27 -9.23 -8.63
CA ALA A 380 32.35 -9.15 -9.76
C ALA A 380 30.93 -9.61 -9.38
N SER A 381 30.79 -10.64 -8.56
CA SER A 381 29.50 -11.12 -8.05
C SER A 381 28.84 -10.09 -7.12
N ASP A 382 29.61 -9.47 -6.23
CA ASP A 382 29.13 -8.39 -5.35
C ASP A 382 28.70 -7.16 -6.18
N LEU A 383 29.46 -6.85 -7.24
CA LEU A 383 29.14 -5.77 -8.17
C LEU A 383 27.83 -6.03 -8.95
N ILE A 384 27.65 -7.25 -9.45
CA ILE A 384 26.38 -7.64 -10.12
C ILE A 384 25.20 -7.50 -9.17
N LYS A 385 25.37 -7.92 -7.92
CA LYS A 385 24.34 -7.77 -6.88
C LYS A 385 24.03 -6.30 -6.62
N SER A 386 25.02 -5.44 -6.50
CA SER A 386 24.87 -4.00 -6.32
C SER A 386 24.14 -3.34 -7.50
N LEU A 387 24.55 -3.69 -8.72
CA LEU A 387 23.93 -3.16 -9.95
C LEU A 387 22.47 -3.63 -10.12
N ASN A 388 22.15 -4.87 -9.77
CA ASN A 388 20.77 -5.36 -9.74
C ASN A 388 19.93 -4.62 -8.70
N ASN A 389 20.47 -4.32 -7.52
CA ASN A 389 19.81 -3.51 -6.53
C ASN A 389 19.53 -2.08 -7.05
N GLN A 390 20.52 -1.47 -7.71
CA GLN A 390 20.35 -0.16 -8.35
C GLN A 390 19.23 -0.21 -9.41
N LEU A 391 19.22 -1.26 -10.25
CA LEU A 391 18.18 -1.44 -11.27
C LEU A 391 16.80 -1.51 -10.66
N ASN A 392 16.62 -2.32 -9.63
CA ASN A 392 15.33 -2.46 -8.93
C ASN A 392 14.89 -1.15 -8.27
N LEU A 393 15.82 -0.44 -7.61
CA LEU A 393 15.54 0.86 -6.99
C LEU A 393 15.19 1.92 -8.04
N THR A 394 15.88 1.94 -9.17
CA THR A 394 15.62 2.90 -10.26
C THR A 394 14.25 2.64 -10.91
N ILE A 395 13.89 1.39 -11.12
CA ILE A 395 12.55 0.99 -11.61
C ILE A 395 11.48 1.42 -10.59
N SER A 396 11.70 1.16 -9.30
CA SER A 396 10.78 1.57 -8.23
C SER A 396 10.61 3.09 -8.19
N LEU A 397 11.70 3.84 -8.30
CA LEU A 397 11.67 5.31 -8.37
C LEU A 397 10.88 5.82 -9.57
N GLU A 398 11.08 5.24 -10.75
CA GLU A 398 10.33 5.63 -11.95
C GLU A 398 8.82 5.43 -11.78
N LEU A 399 8.43 4.26 -11.27
CA LEU A 399 7.01 3.95 -10.98
C LEU A 399 6.43 4.87 -9.92
N THR A 400 7.14 5.09 -8.83
CA THR A 400 6.70 5.98 -7.74
C THR A 400 6.56 7.41 -8.23
N GLN A 401 7.48 7.89 -9.05
CA GLN A 401 7.41 9.23 -9.66
C GLN A 401 6.20 9.37 -10.59
N GLN A 402 5.91 8.36 -11.41
CA GLN A 402 4.72 8.35 -12.27
C GLN A 402 3.44 8.40 -11.43
N GLN A 403 3.37 7.63 -10.34
CA GLN A 403 2.23 7.64 -9.42
C GLN A 403 2.07 8.99 -8.71
N ILE A 404 3.16 9.59 -8.24
CA ILE A 404 3.15 10.94 -7.63
C ILE A 404 2.61 11.97 -8.62
N THR A 405 3.10 11.96 -9.85
CA THR A 405 2.63 12.87 -10.91
C THR A 405 1.14 12.67 -11.16
N GLN A 406 0.69 11.44 -11.33
CA GLN A 406 -0.71 11.12 -11.57
C GLN A 406 -1.63 11.60 -10.43
N ILE A 407 -1.26 11.32 -9.17
CA ILE A 407 -2.04 11.75 -8.01
C ILE A 407 -2.03 13.27 -7.87
N SER A 408 -0.88 13.92 -8.07
CA SER A 408 -0.77 15.39 -8.04
C SER A 408 -1.66 16.04 -9.09
N ASP A 409 -1.68 15.52 -10.32
CA ASP A 409 -2.53 16.01 -11.40
C ASP A 409 -4.01 15.80 -11.11
N GLN A 410 -4.39 14.66 -10.52
CA GLN A 410 -5.75 14.38 -10.08
C GLN A 410 -6.21 15.35 -8.98
N ILE A 411 -5.37 15.59 -7.98
CA ILE A 411 -5.63 16.55 -6.91
C ILE A 411 -5.77 17.96 -7.49
N GLN A 412 -4.83 18.38 -8.33
CA GLN A 412 -4.85 19.70 -8.97
C GLN A 412 -6.12 19.92 -9.79
N SER A 413 -6.47 18.95 -10.64
CA SER A 413 -7.69 18.98 -11.46
C SER A 413 -8.95 19.10 -10.59
N LYS A 414 -9.03 18.35 -9.51
CA LYS A 414 -10.15 18.37 -8.58
C LYS A 414 -10.28 19.69 -7.85
N LEU A 415 -9.16 20.25 -7.37
CA LEU A 415 -9.12 21.55 -6.73
C LEU A 415 -9.49 22.69 -7.71
N ASP A 416 -9.07 22.59 -8.98
CA ASP A 416 -9.41 23.55 -10.02
C ASP A 416 -10.90 23.51 -10.35
N GLN A 417 -11.51 22.35 -10.47
CA GLN A 417 -12.93 22.19 -10.68
C GLN A 417 -13.75 22.83 -9.53
N GLN A 418 -13.34 22.59 -8.29
CA GLN A 418 -14.02 23.17 -7.12
C GLN A 418 -13.82 24.69 -7.03
N SER A 419 -12.65 25.20 -7.40
CA SER A 419 -12.39 26.66 -7.47
C SER A 419 -13.30 27.36 -8.46
N PHE A 420 -13.62 26.71 -9.58
CA PHE A 420 -14.52 27.24 -10.59
C PHE A 420 -15.96 27.35 -10.08
N TRP A 421 -16.45 26.30 -9.39
CA TRP A 421 -17.80 26.28 -8.80
C TRP A 421 -17.98 27.33 -7.70
N VAL A 422 -16.97 27.54 -6.86
CA VAL A 422 -17.02 28.56 -5.81
C VAL A 422 -17.08 29.97 -6.38
N LYS A 423 -16.36 30.25 -7.47
CA LYS A 423 -16.40 31.55 -8.16
C LYS A 423 -17.75 31.82 -8.83
N SER A 424 -18.42 30.78 -9.36
CA SER A 424 -19.68 30.91 -10.05
C SER A 424 -20.88 31.08 -9.09
N ASN A 425 -20.73 30.70 -7.81
CA ASN A 425 -21.77 30.83 -6.77
C ASN A 425 -21.65 32.12 -5.94
N ASN A 426 -20.72 33.01 -6.24
CA ASN A 426 -20.74 34.33 -5.64
C ASN A 426 -21.98 35.08 -6.15
N PRO A 427 -22.88 35.56 -5.27
CA PRO A 427 -24.01 36.37 -5.69
C PRO A 427 -23.46 37.58 -6.46
N ILE A 428 -24.00 37.84 -7.62
CA ILE A 428 -23.70 39.03 -8.41
C ILE A 428 -24.04 40.23 -7.50
N ASN A 429 -23.02 40.87 -6.97
CA ASN A 429 -23.18 42.09 -6.21
C ASN A 429 -23.77 43.13 -7.19
N LEU A 430 -25.00 43.54 -6.92
CA LEU A 430 -25.70 44.57 -7.66
C LEU A 430 -25.14 45.99 -7.44
N ASP A 431 -23.94 46.13 -6.92
CA ASP A 431 -23.23 47.42 -6.75
C ASP A 431 -22.66 47.99 -8.05
N TRP A 432 -23.11 47.48 -9.21
CA TRP A 432 -22.74 47.94 -10.54
C TRP A 432 -23.88 48.63 -11.32
N ILE A 433 -24.91 49.15 -10.67
CA ILE A 433 -25.92 50.00 -11.29
C ILE A 433 -25.91 51.38 -10.68
#